data_59b55d435ce5a0f238eda80fe5f654d2
#
_entry.id   59b55d435ce5a0f238eda80fe5f654d2
#
_cell.length_a   1.000
_cell.length_b   1.000
_cell.length_c   1.000
_cell.angle_alpha   90.00
_cell.angle_beta   90.00
_cell.angle_gamma   90.00
#
_symmetry.space_group_name_H-M   'P 1'
#
loop_
_entity.id
_entity.type
_entity.pdbx_description
1 polymer ?
#
loop_
_entity_poly.entity_id
_entity_poly.type
_entity_poly.pdbx_seq_one_letter_code
_entity_poly.pdbx_strand_id
1 'polypeptide(L)'
;MLELSIFDYGIIVAYLGLLFTIGYFVKGKVHNLTDYFLAGRRITLPIFVVTLVSTWYGGLLGVGELSFNYGIVNWVTQDLFWYISYLFFAFFLASKIHKSRLYTIPDQLERFYDKKSRFVGAIFNFIMVTPAPYILSMGLIFSILFGWEPWIGVVFGTLVIVFYTIRGGFIADIYTDFLQFFLMMFGVALVIPFAFLTYGGFDFLTNNLPATHFTFTGTWTTQMILVWGFIAFWTLVDPGFYQRCYAAKDSKIPKKGILISVGFWMLFDICTTFTGMYARAASNAGLLNVESATTSYISIADAVLPPVLIGIFLTGVIATIMSTADSFTFLGAMNLSHDIYKKTFRPKASEKKEMLATKIGILITAGFATILALFFESIVAMWYTIGTVGISALLVPVLAGFFYKGKKSPLAALLSMILGSFVSIVWFIHGYMNLDEWGWPQYICGIEPLYPGLIVSFIVFVTVTFIHVRRMK
;
A
#
# COMPACT_ATOMS: atom_id res chain seq x y z
N MET A 1 11.99 -5.54 25.49
CA MET A 1 11.48 -6.81 24.92
C MET A 1 10.10 -7.05 25.50
N LEU A 2 9.16 -7.53 24.67
CA LEU A 2 7.84 -7.97 25.15
C LEU A 2 7.97 -9.21 26.04
N GLU A 3 7.21 -9.27 27.14
CA GLU A 3 7.14 -10.47 27.97
C GLU A 3 6.07 -11.44 27.45
N LEU A 4 6.37 -12.12 26.33
CA LEU A 4 5.45 -13.05 25.68
C LEU A 4 5.50 -14.43 26.34
N SER A 5 4.33 -15.03 26.50
CA SER A 5 4.20 -16.42 26.94
C SER A 5 4.56 -17.41 25.83
N ILE A 6 4.83 -18.67 26.17
CA ILE A 6 5.06 -19.74 25.19
C ILE A 6 3.85 -19.93 24.24
N PHE A 7 2.64 -19.61 24.70
CA PHE A 7 1.44 -19.70 23.90
C PHE A 7 1.39 -18.60 22.83
N ASP A 8 1.87 -17.38 23.15
CA ASP A 8 1.93 -16.27 22.21
C ASP A 8 2.88 -16.59 21.04
N TYR A 9 4.08 -17.07 21.34
CA TYR A 9 5.01 -17.57 20.33
C TYR A 9 4.42 -18.75 19.54
N GLY A 10 3.72 -19.66 20.23
CA GLY A 10 3.04 -20.81 19.60
C GLY A 10 2.02 -20.39 18.54
N ILE A 11 1.22 -19.35 18.79
CA ILE A 11 0.23 -18.81 17.86
C ILE A 11 0.92 -18.23 16.63
N ILE A 12 1.97 -17.41 16.82
CA ILE A 12 2.74 -16.80 15.72
C ILE A 12 3.38 -17.90 14.85
N VAL A 13 4.02 -18.89 15.46
CA VAL A 13 4.67 -20.00 14.74
C VAL A 13 3.63 -20.85 14.00
N ALA A 14 2.48 -21.13 14.63
CA ALA A 14 1.40 -21.88 13.98
C ALA A 14 0.85 -21.13 12.76
N TYR A 15 0.68 -19.81 12.85
CA TYR A 15 0.28 -18.97 11.72
C TYR A 15 1.29 -19.05 10.58
N LEU A 16 2.58 -18.84 10.85
CA LEU A 16 3.63 -18.92 9.82
C LEU A 16 3.67 -20.33 9.18
N GLY A 17 3.57 -21.39 9.99
CA GLY A 17 3.49 -22.76 9.51
C GLY A 17 2.27 -23.02 8.60
N LEU A 18 1.13 -22.41 8.93
CA LEU A 18 -0.09 -22.49 8.11
C LEU A 18 0.08 -21.79 6.76
N LEU A 19 0.72 -20.61 6.72
CA LEU A 19 1.04 -19.92 5.47
C LEU A 19 1.93 -20.78 4.54
N PHE A 20 2.97 -21.40 5.08
CA PHE A 20 3.84 -22.30 4.31
C PHE A 20 3.06 -23.51 3.78
N THR A 21 2.17 -24.05 4.58
CA THR A 21 1.28 -25.16 4.21
C THR A 21 0.35 -24.77 3.06
N ILE A 22 -0.31 -23.60 3.15
CA ILE A 22 -1.15 -23.06 2.08
C ILE A 22 -0.33 -22.91 0.79
N GLY A 23 0.84 -22.24 0.86
CA GLY A 23 1.72 -22.07 -0.30
C GLY A 23 2.15 -23.38 -0.96
N TYR A 24 2.34 -24.45 -0.17
CA TYR A 24 2.67 -25.78 -0.69
C TYR A 24 1.51 -26.43 -1.45
N PHE A 25 0.30 -26.44 -0.87
CA PHE A 25 -0.86 -27.11 -1.48
C PHE A 25 -1.45 -26.36 -2.68
N VAL A 26 -1.31 -25.02 -2.72
CA VAL A 26 -1.89 -24.21 -3.81
C VAL A 26 -1.11 -24.37 -5.12
N LYS A 27 0.15 -24.76 -5.09
CA LYS A 27 0.99 -24.95 -6.29
C LYS A 27 0.32 -25.81 -7.37
N GLY A 28 -0.45 -26.83 -7.01
CA GLY A 28 -1.15 -27.73 -7.94
C GLY A 28 -2.34 -27.09 -8.68
N LYS A 29 -2.78 -25.89 -8.30
CA LYS A 29 -3.93 -25.19 -8.90
C LYS A 29 -3.56 -24.23 -10.04
N VAL A 30 -2.27 -24.03 -10.30
CA VAL A 30 -1.77 -23.12 -11.35
C VAL A 30 -1.46 -23.93 -12.62
N HIS A 31 -2.29 -23.77 -13.65
CA HIS A 31 -2.14 -24.50 -14.92
C HIS A 31 -1.62 -23.61 -16.06
N ASN A 32 -1.86 -22.31 -16.02
CA ASN A 32 -1.51 -21.34 -17.06
C ASN A 32 -1.18 -19.97 -16.47
N LEU A 33 -0.75 -19.04 -17.31
CA LEU A 33 -0.38 -17.68 -16.90
C LEU A 33 -1.56 -16.91 -16.31
N THR A 34 -2.78 -17.10 -16.83
CA THR A 34 -3.97 -16.42 -16.32
C THR A 34 -4.35 -16.92 -14.91
N ASP A 35 -4.15 -18.20 -14.62
CA ASP A 35 -4.30 -18.75 -13.26
C ASP A 35 -3.26 -18.11 -12.34
N TYR A 36 -2.01 -18.01 -12.80
CA TYR A 36 -0.90 -17.48 -12.01
C TYR A 36 -1.03 -16.00 -11.70
N PHE A 37 -1.45 -15.17 -12.68
CA PHE A 37 -1.55 -13.71 -12.53
C PHE A 37 -2.90 -13.22 -12.02
N LEU A 38 -4.00 -13.89 -12.37
CA LEU A 38 -5.37 -13.41 -12.17
C LEU A 38 -6.31 -14.47 -11.61
N ALA A 39 -5.80 -15.55 -11.01
CA ALA A 39 -6.60 -16.64 -10.46
C ALA A 39 -7.68 -17.15 -11.47
N GLY A 40 -7.31 -17.25 -12.74
CA GLY A 40 -8.20 -17.72 -13.82
C GLY A 40 -9.40 -16.78 -14.07
N ARG A 41 -9.38 -15.55 -13.59
CA ARG A 41 -10.50 -14.59 -13.66
C ARG A 41 -11.80 -15.13 -13.03
N ARG A 42 -11.69 -15.85 -11.91
CA ARG A 42 -12.80 -16.55 -11.24
C ARG A 42 -13.13 -15.99 -9.87
N ILE A 43 -12.57 -14.85 -9.49
CA ILE A 43 -12.78 -14.24 -8.18
C ILE A 43 -14.26 -13.86 -8.00
N THR A 44 -14.89 -14.44 -6.97
CA THR A 44 -16.26 -14.16 -6.54
C THR A 44 -16.31 -12.92 -5.66
N LEU A 45 -17.51 -12.39 -5.39
CA LEU A 45 -17.67 -11.18 -4.58
C LEU A 45 -17.06 -11.30 -3.16
N PRO A 46 -17.30 -12.37 -2.38
CA PRO A 46 -16.68 -12.49 -1.06
C PRO A 46 -15.15 -12.53 -1.12
N ILE A 47 -14.60 -13.31 -2.05
CA ILE A 47 -13.14 -13.42 -2.24
C ILE A 47 -12.56 -12.06 -2.66
N PHE A 48 -13.24 -11.31 -3.54
CA PHE A 48 -12.83 -9.99 -3.95
C PHE A 48 -12.71 -9.03 -2.76
N VAL A 49 -13.73 -9.00 -1.88
CA VAL A 49 -13.73 -8.17 -0.67
C VAL A 49 -12.59 -8.56 0.26
N VAL A 50 -12.49 -9.84 0.59
CA VAL A 50 -11.47 -10.34 1.52
C VAL A 50 -10.06 -9.98 1.04
N THR A 51 -9.71 -10.33 -0.21
CA THR A 51 -8.35 -10.06 -0.71
C THR A 51 -8.07 -8.58 -0.93
N LEU A 52 -9.09 -7.76 -1.28
CA LEU A 52 -8.89 -6.33 -1.41
C LEU A 52 -8.68 -5.65 -0.06
N VAL A 53 -9.47 -6.03 0.96
CA VAL A 53 -9.35 -5.46 2.31
C VAL A 53 -8.02 -5.83 2.94
N SER A 54 -7.63 -7.11 2.90
CA SER A 54 -6.37 -7.59 3.48
C SER A 54 -5.16 -6.91 2.87
N THR A 55 -5.10 -6.79 1.55
CA THR A 55 -3.93 -6.27 0.82
C THR A 55 -3.74 -4.76 1.01
N TRP A 56 -4.73 -4.02 1.45
CA TRP A 56 -4.64 -2.55 1.45
C TRP A 56 -4.19 -1.95 2.78
N TYR A 57 -4.14 -2.71 3.85
CA TYR A 57 -3.89 -2.17 5.19
C TYR A 57 -2.50 -2.50 5.77
N GLY A 58 -1.56 -2.95 4.96
CA GLY A 58 -0.21 -3.35 5.42
C GLY A 58 0.61 -2.27 6.12
N GLY A 59 0.18 -1.03 6.03
CA GLY A 59 0.81 0.11 6.67
C GLY A 59 0.37 0.39 8.10
N LEU A 60 -0.13 -0.60 8.83
CA LEU A 60 -0.68 -0.47 10.17
C LEU A 60 0.22 0.29 11.15
N LEU A 61 1.55 0.05 11.11
CA LEU A 61 2.48 0.77 11.99
C LEU A 61 2.62 2.26 11.62
N GLY A 62 2.50 2.61 10.34
CA GLY A 62 2.49 4.01 9.90
C GLY A 62 1.21 4.74 10.31
N VAL A 63 0.06 4.04 10.28
CA VAL A 63 -1.20 4.56 10.83
C VAL A 63 -1.06 4.76 12.34
N GLY A 64 -0.37 3.85 13.05
CA GLY A 64 -0.02 3.99 14.45
C GLY A 64 0.82 5.23 14.75
N GLU A 65 1.86 5.45 13.94
CA GLU A 65 2.75 6.61 14.01
C GLU A 65 1.95 7.92 13.85
N LEU A 66 1.08 7.99 12.85
CA LEU A 66 0.25 9.18 12.59
C LEU A 66 -0.80 9.42 13.67
N SER A 67 -1.53 8.40 14.09
CA SER A 67 -2.58 8.55 15.09
C SER A 67 -2.02 8.85 16.48
N PHE A 68 -0.86 8.30 16.83
CA PHE A 68 -0.14 8.62 18.06
C PHE A 68 0.32 10.09 18.09
N ASN A 69 0.88 10.59 16.99
CA ASN A 69 1.42 11.94 16.93
C ASN A 69 0.35 13.03 16.70
N TYR A 70 -0.69 12.71 15.91
CA TYR A 70 -1.62 13.71 15.38
C TYR A 70 -3.11 13.41 15.58
N GLY A 71 -3.46 12.27 16.20
CA GLY A 71 -4.84 11.90 16.50
C GLY A 71 -5.71 11.75 15.24
N ILE A 72 -6.85 12.47 15.20
CA ILE A 72 -7.84 12.39 14.10
C ILE A 72 -7.29 12.86 12.75
N VAL A 73 -6.20 13.60 12.70
CA VAL A 73 -5.51 13.93 11.43
C VAL A 73 -5.16 12.66 10.65
N ASN A 74 -4.82 11.57 11.34
CA ASN A 74 -4.62 10.26 10.70
C ASN A 74 -5.87 9.86 9.91
N TRP A 75 -7.04 9.86 10.54
CA TRP A 75 -8.29 9.50 9.87
C TRP A 75 -8.61 10.39 8.67
N VAL A 76 -8.35 11.70 8.76
CA VAL A 76 -8.55 12.62 7.63
C VAL A 76 -7.64 12.30 6.47
N THR A 77 -6.35 12.07 6.73
CA THR A 77 -5.31 11.94 5.70
C THR A 77 -5.18 10.54 5.14
N GLN A 78 -5.34 9.50 5.97
CA GLN A 78 -5.17 8.11 5.55
C GLN A 78 -6.48 7.40 5.21
N ASP A 79 -7.64 7.95 5.62
CA ASP A 79 -8.90 7.26 5.48
C ASP A 79 -9.93 8.07 4.69
N LEU A 80 -10.32 9.26 5.14
CA LEU A 80 -11.41 10.05 4.52
C LEU A 80 -11.19 10.33 3.03
N PHE A 81 -10.00 10.79 2.64
CA PHE A 81 -9.69 11.07 1.24
C PHE A 81 -9.60 9.78 0.40
N TRP A 82 -9.16 8.70 1.02
CA TRP A 82 -9.11 7.40 0.36
C TRP A 82 -10.52 6.86 0.10
N TYR A 83 -11.49 7.03 1.01
CA TYR A 83 -12.88 6.65 0.74
C TYR A 83 -13.44 7.36 -0.48
N ILE A 84 -13.17 8.67 -0.64
CA ILE A 84 -13.57 9.44 -1.82
C ILE A 84 -12.96 8.81 -3.09
N SER A 85 -11.68 8.47 -3.05
CA SER A 85 -10.98 7.84 -4.17
C SER A 85 -11.50 6.44 -4.48
N TYR A 86 -11.82 5.62 -3.47
CA TYR A 86 -12.43 4.30 -3.63
C TYR A 86 -13.82 4.39 -4.27
N LEU A 87 -14.64 5.33 -3.81
CA LEU A 87 -15.96 5.57 -4.40
C LEU A 87 -15.83 6.00 -5.87
N PHE A 88 -14.94 6.94 -6.16
CA PHE A 88 -14.67 7.35 -7.54
C PHE A 88 -14.23 6.15 -8.40
N PHE A 89 -13.29 5.37 -7.93
CA PHE A 89 -12.81 4.17 -8.62
C PHE A 89 -13.95 3.16 -8.86
N ALA A 90 -14.74 2.87 -7.84
CA ALA A 90 -15.85 1.91 -7.91
C ALA A 90 -16.91 2.33 -8.95
N PHE A 91 -17.27 3.60 -8.99
CA PHE A 91 -18.32 4.10 -9.88
C PHE A 91 -17.85 4.33 -11.32
N PHE A 92 -16.62 4.80 -11.51
CA PHE A 92 -16.18 5.29 -12.82
C PHE A 92 -15.13 4.41 -13.52
N LEU A 93 -14.31 3.65 -12.78
CA LEU A 93 -13.20 2.87 -13.33
C LEU A 93 -13.41 1.35 -13.26
N ALA A 94 -13.84 0.81 -12.15
CA ALA A 94 -13.84 -0.62 -11.85
C ALA A 94 -14.44 -1.49 -12.97
N SER A 95 -15.64 -1.17 -13.47
CA SER A 95 -16.29 -1.92 -14.57
C SER A 95 -15.59 -1.75 -15.92
N LYS A 96 -14.98 -0.57 -16.18
CA LYS A 96 -14.22 -0.33 -17.43
C LYS A 96 -12.94 -1.15 -17.45
N ILE A 97 -12.24 -1.21 -16.30
CA ILE A 97 -11.02 -2.00 -16.11
C ILE A 97 -11.34 -3.47 -16.32
N HIS A 98 -12.34 -4.02 -15.63
CA HIS A 98 -12.76 -5.42 -15.81
C HIS A 98 -13.04 -5.76 -17.27
N LYS A 99 -13.81 -4.93 -17.96
CA LYS A 99 -14.19 -5.16 -19.38
C LYS A 99 -13.01 -5.10 -20.34
N SER A 100 -11.91 -4.46 -19.98
CA SER A 100 -10.73 -4.36 -20.84
C SER A 100 -10.00 -5.70 -21.03
N ARG A 101 -10.16 -6.64 -20.08
CA ARG A 101 -9.55 -7.97 -20.08
C ARG A 101 -8.01 -7.96 -20.18
N LEU A 102 -7.36 -6.90 -19.75
CA LEU A 102 -5.90 -6.77 -19.69
C LEU A 102 -5.34 -7.42 -18.42
N TYR A 103 -4.05 -7.23 -18.15
CA TYR A 103 -3.35 -7.77 -16.98
C TYR A 103 -2.84 -6.66 -16.06
N THR A 104 -2.38 -5.54 -16.61
CA THR A 104 -1.64 -4.49 -15.88
C THR A 104 -2.08 -3.07 -16.27
N ILE A 105 -1.67 -2.07 -15.47
CA ILE A 105 -1.83 -0.65 -15.83
C ILE A 105 -0.97 -0.29 -17.05
N PRO A 106 0.30 -0.74 -17.16
CA PRO A 106 1.06 -0.57 -18.39
C PRO A 106 0.35 -1.09 -19.66
N ASP A 107 -0.39 -2.20 -19.56
CA ASP A 107 -1.23 -2.68 -20.67
C ASP A 107 -2.32 -1.67 -21.05
N GLN A 108 -2.92 -0.98 -20.07
CA GLN A 108 -3.88 0.09 -20.36
C GLN A 108 -3.20 1.26 -21.07
N LEU A 109 -1.99 1.63 -20.66
CA LEU A 109 -1.22 2.70 -21.32
C LEU A 109 -0.86 2.33 -22.75
N GLU A 110 -0.48 1.06 -23.02
CA GLU A 110 -0.26 0.60 -24.41
C GLU A 110 -1.54 0.71 -25.24
N ARG A 111 -2.66 0.28 -24.70
CA ARG A 111 -3.98 0.33 -25.36
C ARG A 111 -4.42 1.77 -25.65
N PHE A 112 -4.15 2.70 -24.72
CA PHE A 112 -4.57 4.09 -24.87
C PHE A 112 -3.61 4.90 -25.75
N TYR A 113 -2.34 4.57 -25.75
CA TYR A 113 -1.29 5.35 -26.40
C TYR A 113 -0.37 4.49 -27.28
N ASP A 114 0.72 3.96 -26.73
CA ASP A 114 1.69 3.14 -27.45
C ASP A 114 2.58 2.29 -26.53
N LYS A 115 3.51 1.53 -27.17
CA LYS A 115 4.49 0.68 -26.48
C LYS A 115 5.50 1.47 -25.64
N LYS A 116 5.85 2.71 -26.04
CA LYS A 116 6.77 3.56 -25.28
C LYS A 116 6.12 4.04 -24.00
N SER A 117 4.87 4.48 -24.07
CA SER A 117 4.07 4.87 -22.90
C SER A 117 3.88 3.70 -21.93
N ARG A 118 3.67 2.46 -22.45
CA ARG A 118 3.67 1.25 -21.62
C ARG A 118 4.99 1.07 -20.88
N PHE A 119 6.11 1.13 -21.57
CA PHE A 119 7.44 0.89 -20.99
C PHE A 119 7.78 1.89 -19.88
N VAL A 120 7.57 3.18 -20.13
CA VAL A 120 7.77 4.22 -19.10
C VAL A 120 6.77 4.07 -17.96
N GLY A 121 5.50 3.79 -18.27
CA GLY A 121 4.50 3.48 -17.26
C GLY A 121 4.85 2.25 -16.41
N ALA A 122 5.50 1.23 -17.00
CA ALA A 122 5.96 0.07 -16.24
C ALA A 122 7.04 0.41 -15.21
N ILE A 123 7.94 1.35 -15.52
CA ILE A 123 8.96 1.81 -14.56
C ILE A 123 8.31 2.48 -13.36
N PHE A 124 7.40 3.42 -13.57
CA PHE A 124 6.71 4.09 -12.47
C PHE A 124 5.75 3.17 -11.71
N ASN A 125 5.09 2.26 -12.42
CA ASN A 125 4.25 1.24 -11.81
C ASN A 125 5.06 0.32 -10.88
N PHE A 126 6.28 -0.07 -11.27
CA PHE A 126 7.19 -0.86 -10.44
C PHE A 126 7.59 -0.12 -9.15
N ILE A 127 7.87 1.18 -9.25
CA ILE A 127 8.18 2.01 -8.08
C ILE A 127 6.98 2.07 -7.13
N MET A 128 5.77 2.25 -7.66
CA MET A 128 4.53 2.35 -6.85
C MET A 128 4.18 1.05 -6.13
N VAL A 129 4.52 -0.11 -6.68
CA VAL A 129 4.24 -1.40 -6.03
C VAL A 129 5.41 -1.94 -5.22
N THR A 130 6.41 -1.12 -4.91
CA THR A 130 7.48 -1.60 -4.03
C THR A 130 6.93 -1.96 -2.65
N PRO A 131 7.18 -3.17 -2.12
CA PRO A 131 6.75 -3.55 -0.78
C PRO A 131 7.63 -2.98 0.34
N ALA A 132 8.50 -2.01 0.05
CA ALA A 132 9.50 -1.50 0.99
C ALA A 132 8.91 -1.00 2.33
N PRO A 133 7.79 -0.23 2.38
CA PRO A 133 7.19 0.19 3.65
C PRO A 133 6.74 -0.99 4.53
N TYR A 134 6.27 -2.05 3.90
CA TYR A 134 5.77 -3.25 4.58
C TYR A 134 6.92 -4.16 5.04
N ILE A 135 7.99 -4.24 4.27
CA ILE A 135 9.24 -4.93 4.67
C ILE A 135 9.89 -4.22 5.85
N LEU A 136 9.91 -2.88 5.87
CA LEU A 136 10.35 -2.11 7.03
C LEU A 136 9.49 -2.42 8.27
N SER A 137 8.16 -2.41 8.10
CA SER A 137 7.22 -2.75 9.18
C SER A 137 7.46 -4.16 9.74
N MET A 138 7.68 -5.15 8.88
CA MET A 138 8.03 -6.52 9.30
C MET A 138 9.35 -6.56 10.06
N GLY A 139 10.35 -5.81 9.58
CA GLY A 139 11.65 -5.69 10.24
C GLY A 139 11.53 -5.17 11.67
N LEU A 140 10.74 -4.11 11.87
CA LEU A 140 10.49 -3.53 13.18
C LEU A 140 9.78 -4.52 14.11
N ILE A 141 8.78 -5.27 13.63
CA ILE A 141 8.09 -6.27 14.45
C ILE A 141 9.04 -7.39 14.88
N PHE A 142 9.82 -7.95 13.95
CA PHE A 142 10.76 -9.01 14.31
C PHE A 142 11.87 -8.50 15.23
N SER A 143 12.30 -7.25 15.06
CA SER A 143 13.22 -6.59 15.99
C SER A 143 12.66 -6.56 17.42
N ILE A 144 11.39 -6.17 17.57
CA ILE A 144 10.72 -6.10 18.89
C ILE A 144 10.51 -7.51 19.48
N LEU A 145 10.09 -8.48 18.66
CA LEU A 145 9.78 -9.83 19.11
C LEU A 145 11.02 -10.60 19.57
N PHE A 146 12.14 -10.44 18.89
CA PHE A 146 13.34 -11.25 19.10
C PHE A 146 14.51 -10.46 19.68
N GLY A 147 14.36 -9.14 19.86
CA GLY A 147 15.45 -8.27 20.30
C GLY A 147 16.59 -8.14 19.27
N TRP A 148 16.27 -8.30 17.99
CA TRP A 148 17.25 -8.20 16.90
C TRP A 148 17.48 -6.77 16.47
N GLU A 149 18.66 -6.54 15.90
CA GLU A 149 18.90 -5.28 15.17
C GLU A 149 17.89 -5.14 14.02
N PRO A 150 17.34 -3.93 13.75
CA PRO A 150 16.28 -3.72 12.77
C PRO A 150 16.59 -4.30 11.39
N TRP A 151 17.84 -4.19 10.92
CA TRP A 151 18.24 -4.71 9.62
C TRP A 151 18.12 -6.25 9.52
N ILE A 152 18.35 -6.98 10.63
CA ILE A 152 18.18 -8.44 10.67
C ILE A 152 16.71 -8.79 10.51
N GLY A 153 15.83 -8.05 11.21
CA GLY A 153 14.39 -8.21 11.08
C GLY A 153 13.89 -7.93 9.65
N VAL A 154 14.39 -6.89 8.99
CA VAL A 154 14.09 -6.55 7.60
C VAL A 154 14.50 -7.68 6.65
N VAL A 155 15.73 -8.21 6.77
CA VAL A 155 16.20 -9.32 5.92
C VAL A 155 15.37 -10.59 6.18
N PHE A 156 15.13 -10.92 7.44
CA PHE A 156 14.33 -12.11 7.80
C PHE A 156 12.89 -12.00 7.29
N GLY A 157 12.23 -10.86 7.49
CA GLY A 157 10.88 -10.61 6.98
C GLY A 157 10.81 -10.74 5.46
N THR A 158 11.81 -10.22 4.75
CA THR A 158 11.92 -10.40 3.29
C THR A 158 12.01 -11.86 2.89
N LEU A 159 12.86 -12.65 3.57
CA LEU A 159 13.01 -14.08 3.26
C LEU A 159 11.70 -14.84 3.48
N VAL A 160 10.97 -14.54 4.56
CA VAL A 160 9.67 -15.14 4.83
C VAL A 160 8.68 -14.85 3.70
N ILE A 161 8.55 -13.58 3.29
CA ILE A 161 7.66 -13.16 2.20
C ILE A 161 8.02 -13.86 0.89
N VAL A 162 9.30 -13.84 0.50
CA VAL A 162 9.77 -14.47 -0.74
C VAL A 162 9.49 -15.96 -0.77
N PHE A 163 9.71 -16.64 0.34
CA PHE A 163 9.64 -18.11 0.40
C PHE A 163 8.25 -18.65 0.04
N TYR A 164 7.18 -18.02 0.53
CA TYR A 164 5.84 -18.52 0.24
C TYR A 164 5.24 -17.90 -1.04
N THR A 165 5.55 -16.65 -1.37
CA THR A 165 5.02 -15.94 -2.55
C THR A 165 5.49 -16.59 -3.86
N ILE A 166 6.72 -17.10 -3.90
CA ILE A 166 7.35 -17.63 -5.14
C ILE A 166 6.62 -18.86 -5.73
N ARG A 167 5.83 -19.57 -4.93
CA ARG A 167 5.26 -20.90 -5.30
C ARG A 167 3.89 -20.85 -5.94
N GLY A 168 2.98 -20.01 -5.47
CA GLY A 168 1.55 -20.11 -5.81
C GLY A 168 0.99 -18.95 -6.63
N GLY A 169 1.76 -17.88 -6.86
CA GLY A 169 1.26 -16.67 -7.54
C GLY A 169 0.01 -16.10 -6.86
N PHE A 170 -0.82 -15.38 -7.60
CA PHE A 170 -2.01 -14.72 -7.06
C PHE A 170 -3.05 -15.68 -6.45
N ILE A 171 -3.06 -16.97 -6.85
CA ILE A 171 -3.95 -17.94 -6.20
C ILE A 171 -3.52 -18.20 -4.75
N ALA A 172 -2.21 -18.28 -4.47
CA ALA A 172 -1.74 -18.43 -3.09
C ALA A 172 -2.07 -17.20 -2.25
N ASP A 173 -1.85 -16.01 -2.80
CA ASP A 173 -2.20 -14.71 -2.23
C ASP A 173 -3.68 -14.69 -1.74
N ILE A 174 -4.62 -15.11 -2.59
CA ILE A 174 -6.04 -15.20 -2.25
C ILE A 174 -6.31 -16.14 -1.05
N TYR A 175 -5.64 -17.30 -0.99
CA TYR A 175 -5.86 -18.25 0.11
C TYR A 175 -5.24 -17.76 1.42
N THR A 176 -4.08 -17.13 1.38
CA THR A 176 -3.46 -16.52 2.55
C THR A 176 -4.25 -15.31 3.03
N ASP A 177 -4.70 -14.44 2.11
CA ASP A 177 -5.55 -13.28 2.39
C ASP A 177 -6.83 -13.65 3.14
N PHE A 178 -7.43 -14.81 2.82
CA PHE A 178 -8.64 -15.27 3.52
C PHE A 178 -8.40 -15.47 5.02
N LEU A 179 -7.29 -16.10 5.39
CA LEU A 179 -6.91 -16.26 6.79
C LEU A 179 -6.52 -14.91 7.42
N GLN A 180 -5.71 -14.14 6.69
CA GLN A 180 -5.16 -12.86 7.13
C GLN A 180 -6.25 -11.82 7.38
N PHE A 181 -7.32 -11.82 6.57
CA PHE A 181 -8.47 -10.95 6.78
C PHE A 181 -9.10 -11.10 8.18
N PHE A 182 -9.33 -12.34 8.61
CA PHE A 182 -9.93 -12.56 9.94
C PHE A 182 -8.97 -12.22 11.07
N LEU A 183 -7.68 -12.58 10.91
CA LEU A 183 -6.66 -12.23 11.90
C LEU A 183 -6.48 -10.71 12.02
N MET A 184 -6.50 -9.99 10.90
CA MET A 184 -6.45 -8.53 10.85
C MET A 184 -7.66 -7.93 11.57
N MET A 185 -8.88 -8.26 11.11
CA MET A 185 -10.10 -7.63 11.60
C MET A 185 -10.36 -7.90 13.09
N PHE A 186 -10.11 -9.12 13.56
CA PHE A 186 -10.34 -9.47 14.95
C PHE A 186 -9.12 -9.24 15.84
N GLY A 187 -7.91 -9.61 15.37
CA GLY A 187 -6.69 -9.51 16.15
C GLY A 187 -6.34 -8.06 16.51
N VAL A 188 -6.35 -7.17 15.52
CA VAL A 188 -6.00 -5.76 15.76
C VAL A 188 -7.09 -5.02 16.53
N ALA A 189 -8.36 -5.31 16.27
CA ALA A 189 -9.48 -4.68 16.96
C ALA A 189 -9.57 -5.03 18.46
N LEU A 190 -8.92 -6.11 18.91
CA LEU A 190 -8.92 -6.51 20.33
C LEU A 190 -8.41 -5.42 21.27
N VAL A 191 -7.47 -4.59 20.84
CA VAL A 191 -6.85 -3.57 21.69
C VAL A 191 -7.86 -2.56 22.24
N ILE A 192 -8.83 -2.13 21.41
CA ILE A 192 -9.78 -1.07 21.78
C ILE A 192 -10.62 -1.39 23.01
N PRO A 193 -11.35 -2.54 23.06
CA PRO A 193 -12.16 -2.84 24.25
C PRO A 193 -11.30 -2.99 25.50
N PHE A 194 -10.09 -3.55 25.41
CA PHE A 194 -9.19 -3.67 26.54
C PHE A 194 -8.60 -2.32 26.98
N ALA A 195 -8.21 -1.45 26.05
CA ALA A 195 -7.77 -0.10 26.38
C ALA A 195 -8.88 0.72 27.05
N PHE A 196 -10.12 0.59 26.56
CA PHE A 196 -11.29 1.23 27.15
C PHE A 196 -11.55 0.75 28.59
N LEU A 197 -11.45 -0.56 28.84
CA LEU A 197 -11.63 -1.14 30.16
C LEU A 197 -10.50 -0.78 31.13
N THR A 198 -9.27 -0.69 30.64
CA THR A 198 -8.08 -0.43 31.48
C THR A 198 -7.94 1.05 31.82
N TYR A 199 -8.11 1.95 30.85
CA TYR A 199 -7.84 3.38 31.02
C TYR A 199 -9.11 4.22 31.15
N GLY A 200 -10.24 3.73 30.71
CA GLY A 200 -11.51 4.46 30.65
C GLY A 200 -11.89 4.87 29.24
N GLY A 201 -13.03 5.56 29.13
CA GLY A 201 -13.64 5.94 27.87
C GLY A 201 -13.09 7.22 27.27
N PHE A 202 -13.99 7.95 26.59
CA PHE A 202 -13.64 9.19 25.90
C PHE A 202 -13.09 10.27 26.83
N ASP A 203 -13.54 10.31 28.08
CA ASP A 203 -13.04 11.26 29.10
C ASP A 203 -11.54 11.08 29.37
N PHE A 204 -11.04 9.83 29.36
CA PHE A 204 -9.62 9.59 29.50
C PHE A 204 -8.83 10.20 28.33
N LEU A 205 -9.32 10.06 27.11
CA LEU A 205 -8.68 10.62 25.91
C LEU A 205 -8.68 12.17 25.98
N THR A 206 -9.82 12.79 26.30
CA THR A 206 -9.93 14.25 26.35
C THR A 206 -9.11 14.89 27.46
N ASN A 207 -8.90 14.19 28.58
CA ASN A 207 -8.10 14.69 29.70
C ASN A 207 -6.59 14.53 29.47
N ASN A 208 -6.16 13.60 28.62
CA ASN A 208 -4.73 13.26 28.44
C ASN A 208 -4.19 13.55 27.03
N LEU A 209 -5.02 14.02 26.10
CA LEU A 209 -4.58 14.44 24.77
C LEU A 209 -4.74 15.94 24.56
N PRO A 210 -3.85 16.58 23.81
CA PRO A 210 -4.05 17.96 23.43
C PRO A 210 -5.27 18.11 22.52
N ALA A 211 -5.95 19.27 22.61
CA ALA A 211 -7.16 19.55 21.81
C ALA A 211 -6.93 19.38 20.30
N THR A 212 -5.70 19.56 19.83
CA THR A 212 -5.32 19.36 18.43
C THR A 212 -5.51 17.93 17.93
N HIS A 213 -5.46 16.92 18.83
CA HIS A 213 -5.72 15.51 18.46
C HIS A 213 -7.17 15.24 18.08
N PHE A 214 -8.09 16.14 18.41
CA PHE A 214 -9.52 16.02 18.11
C PHE A 214 -9.97 16.94 16.96
N THR A 215 -9.03 17.63 16.29
CA THR A 215 -9.33 18.51 15.17
C THR A 215 -8.88 17.87 13.84
N PHE A 216 -9.60 18.17 12.76
CA PHE A 216 -9.33 17.59 11.44
C PHE A 216 -7.99 18.03 10.82
N THR A 217 -7.45 19.15 11.26
CA THR A 217 -6.17 19.66 10.76
C THR A 217 -5.01 19.42 11.76
N GLY A 218 -5.33 19.23 13.04
CA GLY A 218 -4.32 19.08 14.08
C GLY A 218 -3.37 20.27 14.12
N THR A 219 -2.09 19.97 14.01
CA THR A 219 -1.00 20.94 13.86
C THR A 219 -0.53 21.11 12.41
N TRP A 220 -1.17 20.43 11.45
CA TRP A 220 -0.77 20.45 10.06
C TRP A 220 -1.35 21.64 9.31
N THR A 221 -0.60 22.13 8.33
CA THR A 221 -1.08 23.16 7.40
C THR A 221 -2.15 22.57 6.46
N THR A 222 -3.06 23.42 5.98
CA THR A 222 -4.05 23.01 4.98
C THR A 222 -3.38 22.43 3.74
N GLN A 223 -2.23 22.97 3.34
CA GLN A 223 -1.45 22.46 2.22
C GLN A 223 -1.04 20.99 2.45
N MET A 224 -0.52 20.64 3.63
CA MET A 224 -0.11 19.28 3.97
C MET A 224 -1.30 18.31 4.00
N ILE A 225 -2.43 18.74 4.56
CA ILE A 225 -3.68 17.92 4.51
C ILE A 225 -4.10 17.65 3.06
N LEU A 226 -4.08 18.67 2.21
CA LEU A 226 -4.47 18.51 0.80
C LEU A 226 -3.49 17.67 0.00
N VAL A 227 -2.18 17.67 0.32
CA VAL A 227 -1.21 16.77 -0.31
C VAL A 227 -1.63 15.32 -0.11
N TRP A 228 -2.00 14.93 1.12
CA TRP A 228 -2.51 13.57 1.38
C TRP A 228 -3.82 13.29 0.66
N GLY A 229 -4.68 14.31 0.51
CA GLY A 229 -5.87 14.20 -0.34
C GLY A 229 -5.55 13.88 -1.80
N PHE A 230 -4.50 14.47 -2.36
CA PHE A 230 -4.02 14.13 -3.70
C PHE A 230 -3.29 12.77 -3.73
N ILE A 231 -2.55 12.42 -2.66
CA ILE A 231 -1.91 11.10 -2.53
C ILE A 231 -2.96 9.97 -2.52
N ALA A 232 -4.14 10.21 -1.96
CA ALA A 232 -5.24 9.24 -2.00
C ALA A 232 -5.69 8.86 -3.44
N PHE A 233 -5.38 9.69 -4.45
CA PHE A 233 -5.56 9.32 -5.86
C PHE A 233 -4.63 8.19 -6.32
N TRP A 234 -3.69 7.75 -5.49
CA TRP A 234 -2.96 6.49 -5.68
C TRP A 234 -3.90 5.35 -6.06
N THR A 235 -5.05 5.23 -5.38
CA THR A 235 -6.09 4.24 -5.68
C THR A 235 -6.44 4.19 -7.18
N LEU A 236 -6.47 5.35 -7.86
CA LEU A 236 -6.88 5.44 -9.25
C LEU A 236 -5.84 4.85 -10.23
N VAL A 237 -4.63 4.67 -9.75
CA VAL A 237 -3.49 4.09 -10.48
C VAL A 237 -2.83 2.94 -9.71
N ASP A 238 -3.54 2.33 -8.75
CA ASP A 238 -3.02 1.23 -7.94
C ASP A 238 -3.13 -0.11 -8.68
N PRO A 239 -2.01 -0.81 -8.92
CA PRO A 239 -2.02 -2.09 -9.60
C PRO A 239 -2.79 -3.19 -8.88
N GLY A 240 -2.90 -3.17 -7.56
CA GLY A 240 -3.64 -4.14 -6.76
C GLY A 240 -5.14 -4.05 -7.00
N PHE A 241 -5.70 -2.81 -7.06
CA PHE A 241 -7.10 -2.58 -7.44
C PHE A 241 -7.37 -3.05 -8.87
N TYR A 242 -6.46 -2.73 -9.79
CA TYR A 242 -6.60 -3.16 -11.20
C TYR A 242 -6.55 -4.67 -11.32
N GLN A 243 -5.61 -5.35 -10.67
CA GLN A 243 -5.46 -6.81 -10.71
C GLN A 243 -6.74 -7.52 -10.25
N ARG A 244 -7.32 -7.08 -9.12
CA ARG A 244 -8.57 -7.65 -8.62
C ARG A 244 -9.75 -7.39 -9.55
N CYS A 245 -9.81 -6.22 -10.18
CA CYS A 245 -10.81 -5.94 -11.21
C CYS A 245 -10.66 -6.86 -12.43
N TYR A 246 -9.43 -7.11 -12.91
CA TYR A 246 -9.18 -8.03 -14.02
C TYR A 246 -9.49 -9.49 -13.65
N ALA A 247 -9.27 -9.86 -12.39
CA ALA A 247 -9.45 -11.22 -11.88
C ALA A 247 -10.91 -11.56 -11.53
N ALA A 248 -11.78 -10.57 -11.41
CA ALA A 248 -13.19 -10.75 -11.06
C ALA A 248 -13.95 -11.59 -12.08
N LYS A 249 -14.88 -12.45 -11.61
CA LYS A 249 -15.70 -13.33 -12.43
C LYS A 249 -16.62 -12.56 -13.38
N ASP A 250 -17.20 -11.46 -12.93
CA ASP A 250 -18.09 -10.60 -13.74
C ASP A 250 -17.87 -9.12 -13.46
N SER A 251 -18.45 -8.25 -14.33
CA SER A 251 -18.23 -6.79 -14.29
C SER A 251 -18.93 -6.05 -13.14
N LYS A 252 -19.82 -6.71 -12.39
CA LYS A 252 -20.53 -6.11 -11.25
C LYS A 252 -19.75 -6.30 -9.96
N ILE A 253 -18.94 -7.37 -9.88
CA ILE A 253 -18.15 -7.71 -8.69
C ILE A 253 -17.22 -6.58 -8.28
N PRO A 254 -16.39 -5.99 -9.16
CA PRO A 254 -15.44 -4.96 -8.73
C PRO A 254 -16.13 -3.76 -8.08
N LYS A 255 -17.19 -3.23 -8.69
CA LYS A 255 -17.94 -2.11 -8.11
C LYS A 255 -18.54 -2.48 -6.76
N LYS A 256 -19.28 -3.59 -6.67
CA LYS A 256 -19.91 -4.02 -5.41
C LYS A 256 -18.87 -4.36 -4.33
N GLY A 257 -17.81 -5.04 -4.73
CA GLY A 257 -16.74 -5.45 -3.83
C GLY A 257 -16.04 -4.26 -3.19
N ILE A 258 -15.65 -3.24 -3.97
CA ILE A 258 -15.03 -2.03 -3.43
C ILE A 258 -15.97 -1.30 -2.46
N LEU A 259 -17.26 -1.16 -2.81
CA LEU A 259 -18.24 -0.51 -1.91
C LEU A 259 -18.40 -1.25 -0.58
N ILE A 260 -18.38 -2.58 -0.57
CA ILE A 260 -18.42 -3.39 0.65
C ILE A 260 -17.10 -3.24 1.42
N SER A 261 -15.95 -3.25 0.71
CA SER A 261 -14.63 -3.08 1.33
C SER A 261 -14.48 -1.75 2.06
N VAL A 262 -15.09 -0.67 1.55
CA VAL A 262 -15.12 0.64 2.25
C VAL A 262 -15.75 0.49 3.63
N GLY A 263 -16.82 -0.28 3.79
CA GLY A 263 -17.44 -0.52 5.09
C GLY A 263 -16.53 -1.24 6.07
N PHE A 264 -15.75 -2.24 5.62
CA PHE A 264 -14.75 -2.92 6.44
C PHE A 264 -13.59 -1.99 6.81
N TRP A 265 -13.10 -1.21 5.86
CA TRP A 265 -12.05 -0.23 6.13
C TRP A 265 -12.50 0.82 7.14
N MET A 266 -13.69 1.42 6.98
CA MET A 266 -14.23 2.40 7.95
C MET A 266 -14.25 1.85 9.38
N LEU A 267 -14.65 0.59 9.57
CA LEU A 267 -14.64 -0.04 10.88
C LEU A 267 -13.22 -0.21 11.41
N PHE A 268 -12.31 -0.68 10.56
CA PHE A 268 -10.92 -0.93 10.93
C PHE A 268 -10.16 0.37 11.22
N ASP A 269 -10.37 1.41 10.41
CA ASP A 269 -9.75 2.73 10.53
C ASP A 269 -10.12 3.43 11.84
N ILE A 270 -11.38 3.29 12.27
CA ILE A 270 -11.83 3.76 13.59
C ILE A 270 -11.03 3.04 14.69
N CYS A 271 -10.95 1.72 14.64
CA CYS A 271 -10.21 0.95 15.63
C CYS A 271 -8.74 1.35 15.67
N THR A 272 -8.09 1.45 14.52
CA THR A 272 -6.66 1.76 14.46
C THR A 272 -6.36 3.20 14.88
N THR A 273 -7.16 4.17 14.46
CA THR A 273 -6.98 5.57 14.87
C THR A 273 -7.11 5.73 16.39
N PHE A 274 -8.15 5.15 17.00
CA PHE A 274 -8.32 5.23 18.45
C PHE A 274 -7.25 4.45 19.21
N THR A 275 -6.73 3.33 18.69
CA THR A 275 -5.62 2.60 19.32
C THR A 275 -4.39 3.48 19.48
N GLY A 276 -3.99 4.24 18.44
CA GLY A 276 -2.86 5.17 18.54
C GLY A 276 -3.15 6.36 19.47
N MET A 277 -4.39 6.85 19.50
CA MET A 277 -4.80 7.90 20.44
C MET A 277 -4.75 7.41 21.89
N TYR A 278 -5.19 6.18 22.19
CA TYR A 278 -5.05 5.59 23.51
C TYR A 278 -3.59 5.43 23.92
N ALA A 279 -2.73 4.97 23.00
CA ALA A 279 -1.30 4.86 23.28
C ALA A 279 -0.68 6.22 23.64
N ARG A 280 -1.06 7.30 22.92
CA ARG A 280 -0.59 8.66 23.22
C ARG A 280 -1.13 9.18 24.54
N ALA A 281 -2.42 9.00 24.82
CA ALA A 281 -3.05 9.41 26.07
C ALA A 281 -2.42 8.72 27.27
N ALA A 282 -2.22 7.40 27.20
CA ALA A 282 -1.55 6.63 28.25
C ALA A 282 -0.10 7.05 28.47
N SER A 283 0.62 7.38 27.38
CA SER A 283 1.98 7.91 27.45
C SER A 283 2.02 9.28 28.12
N ASN A 284 1.12 10.20 27.75
CA ASN A 284 1.03 11.53 28.38
C ASN A 284 0.63 11.47 29.87
N ALA A 285 -0.19 10.48 30.25
CA ALA A 285 -0.56 10.24 31.64
C ALA A 285 0.56 9.58 32.47
N GLY A 286 1.70 9.22 31.86
CA GLY A 286 2.80 8.50 32.52
C GLY A 286 2.48 7.02 32.83
N LEU A 287 1.43 6.45 32.22
CA LEU A 287 0.98 5.08 32.42
C LEU A 287 1.58 4.08 31.41
N LEU A 288 2.15 4.58 30.33
CA LEU A 288 2.74 3.79 29.26
C LEU A 288 4.05 4.42 28.78
N ASN A 289 5.12 3.62 28.71
CA ASN A 289 6.35 4.04 28.04
C ASN A 289 6.31 3.64 26.56
N VAL A 290 6.35 4.63 25.65
CA VAL A 290 6.40 4.42 24.20
C VAL A 290 7.72 4.95 23.68
N GLU A 291 8.61 4.06 23.27
CA GLU A 291 9.95 4.40 22.78
C GLU A 291 9.89 5.11 21.41
N SER A 292 8.97 4.70 20.56
CA SER A 292 8.75 5.26 19.22
C SER A 292 7.27 5.29 18.86
N ALA A 293 6.83 6.35 18.19
CA ALA A 293 5.47 6.46 17.68
C ALA A 293 5.09 5.28 16.75
N THR A 294 6.05 4.79 15.95
CA THR A 294 5.85 3.66 15.04
C THR A 294 5.54 2.34 15.77
N THR A 295 6.03 2.18 17.02
CA THR A 295 5.79 0.99 17.84
C THR A 295 4.64 1.17 18.83
N SER A 296 3.95 2.29 18.81
CA SER A 296 2.87 2.66 19.76
C SER A 296 1.76 1.61 19.87
N TYR A 297 1.38 0.98 18.77
CA TYR A 297 0.36 -0.08 18.77
C TYR A 297 0.80 -1.32 19.53
N ILE A 298 2.07 -1.69 19.42
CA ILE A 298 2.61 -2.84 20.13
C ILE A 298 2.72 -2.51 21.61
N SER A 299 3.17 -1.30 21.96
CA SER A 299 3.30 -0.86 23.34
C SER A 299 1.96 -0.83 24.08
N ILE A 300 0.90 -0.29 23.45
CA ILE A 300 -0.44 -0.27 24.09
C ILE A 300 -1.02 -1.68 24.21
N ALA A 301 -0.83 -2.52 23.19
CA ALA A 301 -1.33 -3.89 23.22
C ALA A 301 -0.65 -4.71 24.33
N ASP A 302 0.65 -4.58 24.51
CA ASP A 302 1.42 -5.21 25.59
C ASP A 302 0.91 -4.79 26.98
N ALA A 303 0.55 -3.52 27.14
CA ALA A 303 0.07 -2.98 28.41
C ALA A 303 -1.35 -3.43 28.77
N VAL A 304 -2.23 -3.71 27.79
CA VAL A 304 -3.65 -3.94 28.06
C VAL A 304 -4.13 -5.37 27.77
N LEU A 305 -3.44 -6.13 26.92
CA LEU A 305 -3.88 -7.46 26.52
C LEU A 305 -3.29 -8.53 27.43
N PRO A 306 -4.09 -9.47 27.93
CA PRO A 306 -3.58 -10.62 28.67
C PRO A 306 -2.85 -11.61 27.72
N PRO A 307 -2.02 -12.53 28.29
CA PRO A 307 -1.42 -13.63 27.54
C PRO A 307 -2.42 -14.33 26.63
N VAL A 308 -1.97 -14.89 25.52
CA VAL A 308 -2.76 -15.47 24.42
C VAL A 308 -3.41 -14.39 23.54
N LEU A 309 -4.07 -13.37 24.10
CA LEU A 309 -4.68 -12.31 23.30
C LEU A 309 -3.61 -11.40 22.67
N ILE A 310 -2.49 -11.15 23.35
CA ILE A 310 -1.38 -10.42 22.75
C ILE A 310 -0.74 -11.22 21.60
N GLY A 311 -0.65 -12.55 21.72
CA GLY A 311 -0.19 -13.42 20.63
C GLY A 311 -1.13 -13.37 19.40
N ILE A 312 -2.45 -13.34 19.61
CA ILE A 312 -3.45 -13.16 18.55
C ILE A 312 -3.32 -11.77 17.91
N PHE A 313 -3.17 -10.72 18.71
CA PHE A 313 -2.95 -9.35 18.21
C PHE A 313 -1.69 -9.26 17.35
N LEU A 314 -0.56 -9.72 17.86
CA LEU A 314 0.71 -9.69 17.12
C LEU A 314 0.63 -10.49 15.82
N THR A 315 -0.03 -11.65 15.87
CA THR A 315 -0.30 -12.44 14.66
C THR A 315 -1.19 -11.68 13.68
N GLY A 316 -2.20 -10.95 14.16
CA GLY A 316 -3.04 -10.06 13.35
C GLY A 316 -2.24 -8.93 12.70
N VAL A 317 -1.33 -8.30 13.45
CA VAL A 317 -0.42 -7.25 12.90
C VAL A 317 0.49 -7.83 11.84
N ILE A 318 1.15 -8.96 12.12
CA ILE A 318 2.00 -9.66 11.14
C ILE A 318 1.19 -10.04 9.90
N ALA A 319 0.00 -10.61 10.08
CA ALA A 319 -0.89 -11.01 8.98
C ALA A 319 -1.27 -9.81 8.10
N THR A 320 -1.60 -8.68 8.71
CA THR A 320 -1.97 -7.43 8.03
C THR A 320 -0.83 -6.92 7.14
N ILE A 321 0.39 -6.90 7.67
CA ILE A 321 1.57 -6.43 6.94
C ILE A 321 1.95 -7.42 5.83
N MET A 322 1.95 -8.71 6.13
CA MET A 322 2.34 -9.76 5.18
C MET A 322 1.42 -9.84 3.97
N SER A 323 0.08 -9.71 4.14
CA SER A 323 -0.87 -9.75 3.03
C SER A 323 -0.66 -8.62 2.01
N THR A 324 -0.18 -7.47 2.46
CA THR A 324 0.17 -6.38 1.56
C THR A 324 1.56 -6.57 0.95
N ALA A 325 2.53 -6.99 1.75
CA ALA A 325 3.90 -7.17 1.29
C ALA A 325 4.03 -8.25 0.20
N ASP A 326 3.30 -9.37 0.33
CA ASP A 326 3.32 -10.44 -0.68
C ASP A 326 2.60 -10.03 -1.97
N SER A 327 1.42 -9.45 -1.87
CA SER A 327 0.68 -8.92 -3.02
C SER A 327 1.51 -7.90 -3.80
N PHE A 328 2.13 -6.92 -3.13
CA PHE A 328 2.96 -5.90 -3.78
C PHE A 328 4.25 -6.50 -4.35
N THR A 329 4.87 -7.46 -3.67
CA THR A 329 6.01 -8.22 -4.20
C THR A 329 5.62 -8.96 -5.48
N PHE A 330 4.46 -9.60 -5.49
CA PHE A 330 3.95 -10.31 -6.66
C PHE A 330 3.58 -9.37 -7.81
N LEU A 331 2.95 -8.23 -7.52
CA LEU A 331 2.63 -7.19 -8.51
C LEU A 331 3.89 -6.60 -9.14
N GLY A 332 4.92 -6.31 -8.35
CA GLY A 332 6.22 -5.87 -8.86
C GLY A 332 6.88 -6.92 -9.75
N ALA A 333 6.84 -8.18 -9.35
CA ALA A 333 7.35 -9.29 -10.14
C ALA A 333 6.57 -9.49 -11.45
N MET A 334 5.24 -9.35 -11.41
CA MET A 334 4.39 -9.41 -12.59
C MET A 334 4.71 -8.25 -13.56
N ASN A 335 4.93 -7.06 -13.06
CA ASN A 335 5.35 -5.91 -13.85
C ASN A 335 6.71 -6.16 -14.53
N LEU A 336 7.71 -6.65 -13.79
CA LEU A 336 9.03 -6.98 -14.36
C LEU A 336 8.95 -8.07 -15.41
N SER A 337 8.16 -9.12 -15.17
CA SER A 337 8.07 -10.26 -16.09
C SER A 337 7.16 -10.01 -17.29
N HIS A 338 5.98 -9.45 -17.07
CA HIS A 338 4.99 -9.23 -18.13
C HIS A 338 5.31 -7.97 -18.94
N ASP A 339 5.36 -6.82 -18.27
CA ASP A 339 5.46 -5.53 -18.96
C ASP A 339 6.86 -5.25 -19.48
N ILE A 340 7.90 -5.61 -18.69
CA ILE A 340 9.30 -5.33 -19.07
C ILE A 340 9.88 -6.51 -19.84
N TYR A 341 10.01 -7.70 -19.25
CA TYR A 341 10.67 -8.83 -19.89
C TYR A 341 9.91 -9.31 -21.13
N LYS A 342 8.65 -9.74 -20.96
CA LYS A 342 7.86 -10.37 -22.04
C LYS A 342 7.55 -9.36 -23.14
N LYS A 343 6.94 -8.25 -22.80
CA LYS A 343 6.43 -7.31 -23.82
C LYS A 343 7.48 -6.39 -24.43
N THR A 344 8.61 -6.17 -23.74
CA THR A 344 9.65 -5.28 -24.27
C THR A 344 10.83 -6.05 -24.83
N PHE A 345 11.44 -6.94 -24.05
CA PHE A 345 12.71 -7.56 -24.44
C PHE A 345 12.54 -8.93 -25.13
N ARG A 346 11.53 -9.71 -24.79
CA ARG A 346 11.34 -11.10 -25.30
C ARG A 346 9.87 -11.37 -25.71
N PRO A 347 9.33 -10.69 -26.74
CA PRO A 347 7.92 -10.84 -27.13
C PRO A 347 7.49 -12.28 -27.47
N LYS A 348 8.44 -13.10 -27.92
CA LYS A 348 8.22 -14.50 -28.30
C LYS A 348 8.45 -15.50 -27.12
N ALA A 349 8.72 -15.03 -25.89
CA ALA A 349 8.91 -15.92 -24.76
C ALA A 349 7.62 -16.75 -24.49
N SER A 350 7.77 -18.04 -24.18
CA SER A 350 6.64 -18.89 -23.80
C SER A 350 6.11 -18.52 -22.41
N GLU A 351 4.86 -18.92 -22.08
CA GLU A 351 4.27 -18.74 -20.74
C GLU A 351 5.16 -19.32 -19.64
N LYS A 352 5.78 -20.47 -19.86
CA LYS A 352 6.72 -21.08 -18.89
C LYS A 352 7.91 -20.17 -18.60
N LYS A 353 8.47 -19.50 -19.64
CA LYS A 353 9.58 -18.54 -19.46
C LYS A 353 9.11 -17.29 -18.75
N GLU A 354 7.90 -16.81 -19.02
CA GLU A 354 7.31 -15.66 -18.35
C GLU A 354 7.04 -15.95 -16.86
N MET A 355 6.51 -17.13 -16.53
CA MET A 355 6.35 -17.57 -15.14
C MET A 355 7.69 -17.71 -14.40
N LEU A 356 8.74 -18.21 -15.09
CA LEU A 356 10.09 -18.25 -14.51
C LEU A 356 10.63 -16.83 -14.28
N ALA A 357 10.44 -15.93 -15.24
CA ALA A 357 10.82 -14.53 -15.11
C ALA A 357 10.09 -13.86 -13.94
N THR A 358 8.81 -14.23 -13.67
CA THR A 358 8.08 -13.72 -12.51
C THR A 358 8.71 -14.18 -11.20
N LYS A 359 9.15 -15.43 -11.09
CA LYS A 359 9.85 -15.93 -9.91
C LYS A 359 11.17 -15.19 -9.64
N ILE A 360 11.92 -14.88 -10.70
CA ILE A 360 13.12 -14.05 -10.62
C ILE A 360 12.71 -12.62 -10.25
N GLY A 361 11.62 -12.11 -10.83
CA GLY A 361 11.05 -10.82 -10.52
C GLY A 361 10.68 -10.66 -9.03
N ILE A 362 10.17 -11.71 -8.36
CA ILE A 362 9.91 -11.71 -6.92
C ILE A 362 11.20 -11.42 -6.14
N LEU A 363 12.30 -12.10 -6.49
CA LEU A 363 13.60 -11.87 -5.84
C LEU A 363 14.12 -10.45 -6.07
N ILE A 364 13.99 -9.94 -7.30
CA ILE A 364 14.41 -8.58 -7.65
C ILE A 364 13.57 -7.55 -6.90
N THR A 365 12.23 -7.70 -6.89
CA THR A 365 11.32 -6.78 -6.21
C THR A 365 11.56 -6.76 -4.70
N ALA A 366 11.68 -7.94 -4.10
CA ALA A 366 11.96 -8.07 -2.66
C ALA A 366 13.34 -7.50 -2.31
N GLY A 367 14.38 -7.80 -3.09
CA GLY A 367 15.72 -7.24 -2.89
C GLY A 367 15.75 -5.71 -3.01
N PHE A 368 15.10 -5.15 -4.04
CA PHE A 368 14.96 -3.71 -4.19
C PHE A 368 14.24 -3.06 -3.00
N ALA A 369 13.15 -3.67 -2.56
CA ALA A 369 12.37 -3.20 -1.43
C ALA A 369 13.16 -3.30 -0.10
N THR A 370 13.95 -4.36 0.08
CA THR A 370 14.86 -4.51 1.24
C THR A 370 15.88 -3.39 1.28
N ILE A 371 16.51 -3.09 0.16
CA ILE A 371 17.46 -1.98 0.07
C ILE A 371 16.78 -0.66 0.47
N LEU A 372 15.61 -0.36 -0.09
CA LEU A 372 14.88 0.85 0.30
C LEU A 372 14.52 0.86 1.79
N ALA A 373 14.04 -0.26 2.32
CA ALA A 373 13.67 -0.37 3.74
C ALA A 373 14.83 -0.13 4.71
N LEU A 374 16.07 -0.38 4.26
CA LEU A 374 17.27 -0.11 5.07
C LEU A 374 17.71 1.36 5.03
N PHE A 375 17.23 2.15 4.06
CA PHE A 375 17.56 3.57 3.95
C PHE A 375 16.52 4.50 4.58
N PHE A 376 15.27 4.04 4.73
CA PHE A 376 14.20 4.84 5.29
C PHE A 376 13.94 4.47 6.76
N GLU A 377 13.76 5.49 7.60
CA GLU A 377 13.42 5.30 9.02
C GLU A 377 11.90 5.39 9.27
N SER A 378 11.14 6.07 8.41
CA SER A 378 9.69 6.26 8.55
C SER A 378 8.91 5.63 7.41
N ILE A 379 7.90 4.85 7.76
CA ILE A 379 6.94 4.24 6.84
C ILE A 379 6.13 5.32 6.12
N VAL A 380 5.72 6.35 6.86
CA VAL A 380 4.92 7.48 6.38
C VAL A 380 5.71 8.30 5.35
N ALA A 381 6.99 8.59 5.62
CA ALA A 381 7.87 9.29 4.68
C ALA A 381 8.07 8.51 3.38
N MET A 382 8.15 7.17 3.49
CA MET A 382 8.27 6.29 2.32
C MET A 382 6.99 6.33 1.46
N TRP A 383 5.80 6.24 2.05
CA TRP A 383 4.53 6.40 1.32
C TRP A 383 4.41 7.75 0.65
N TYR A 384 4.76 8.81 1.39
CA TYR A 384 4.74 10.16 0.88
C TYR A 384 5.61 10.32 -0.38
N THR A 385 6.84 9.80 -0.33
CA THR A 385 7.80 9.88 -1.43
C THR A 385 7.34 9.07 -2.65
N ILE A 386 6.99 7.80 -2.45
CA ILE A 386 6.54 6.90 -3.51
C ILE A 386 5.24 7.41 -4.14
N GLY A 387 4.28 7.82 -3.30
CA GLY A 387 2.99 8.36 -3.75
C GLY A 387 3.16 9.62 -4.58
N THR A 388 3.96 10.57 -4.11
CA THR A 388 4.22 11.83 -4.82
C THR A 388 4.80 11.60 -6.22
N VAL A 389 5.86 10.79 -6.33
CA VAL A 389 6.50 10.51 -7.62
C VAL A 389 5.59 9.71 -8.55
N GLY A 390 4.95 8.66 -8.00
CA GLY A 390 4.10 7.77 -8.79
C GLY A 390 2.84 8.45 -9.31
N ILE A 391 2.18 9.27 -8.49
CA ILE A 391 0.97 10.00 -8.88
C ILE A 391 1.30 11.08 -9.90
N SER A 392 2.38 11.84 -9.71
CA SER A 392 2.84 12.84 -10.67
C SER A 392 3.14 12.24 -12.04
N ALA A 393 3.58 10.96 -12.07
CA ALA A 393 3.81 10.24 -13.31
C ALA A 393 2.51 9.68 -13.93
N LEU A 394 1.75 8.88 -13.18
CA LEU A 394 0.74 7.99 -13.76
C LEU A 394 -0.66 8.56 -13.78
N LEU A 395 -1.04 9.44 -12.85
CA LEU A 395 -2.43 9.85 -12.67
C LEU A 395 -3.03 10.49 -13.92
N VAL A 396 -2.36 11.50 -14.48
CA VAL A 396 -2.87 12.26 -15.62
C VAL A 396 -3.03 11.38 -16.87
N PRO A 397 -2.00 10.65 -17.36
CA PRO A 397 -2.15 9.86 -18.58
C PRO A 397 -3.12 8.68 -18.40
N VAL A 398 -3.18 8.04 -17.23
CA VAL A 398 -4.12 6.94 -16.98
C VAL A 398 -5.57 7.45 -16.99
N LEU A 399 -5.87 8.51 -16.23
CA LEU A 399 -7.22 9.08 -16.21
C LEU A 399 -7.63 9.65 -17.57
N ALA A 400 -6.74 10.36 -18.25
CA ALA A 400 -6.99 10.83 -19.61
C ALA A 400 -7.26 9.65 -20.57
N GLY A 401 -6.56 8.54 -20.40
CA GLY A 401 -6.82 7.31 -21.15
C GLY A 401 -8.27 6.82 -21.03
N PHE A 402 -8.86 6.88 -19.85
CA PHE A 402 -10.24 6.44 -19.60
C PHE A 402 -11.31 7.48 -19.95
N PHE A 403 -11.04 8.77 -19.77
CA PHE A 403 -12.07 9.80 -19.80
C PHE A 403 -11.97 10.76 -21.00
N TYR A 404 -10.79 11.00 -21.54
CA TYR A 404 -10.62 11.87 -22.71
C TYR A 404 -11.08 11.18 -23.98
N LYS A 405 -12.09 11.74 -24.63
CA LYS A 405 -12.73 11.18 -25.85
C LYS A 405 -12.05 11.63 -27.15
N GLY A 406 -11.18 12.64 -27.10
CA GLY A 406 -10.47 13.14 -28.26
C GLY A 406 -9.32 12.23 -28.73
N LYS A 407 -8.61 12.65 -29.76
CA LYS A 407 -7.41 11.95 -30.27
C LYS A 407 -6.31 11.99 -29.19
N LYS A 408 -5.88 10.81 -28.73
CA LYS A 408 -4.87 10.65 -27.70
C LYS A 408 -3.47 10.77 -28.30
N SER A 409 -2.61 11.53 -27.66
CA SER A 409 -1.21 11.71 -28.08
C SER A 409 -0.28 10.83 -27.25
N PRO A 410 0.41 9.83 -27.85
CA PRO A 410 1.42 9.04 -27.16
C PRO A 410 2.55 9.91 -26.59
N LEU A 411 2.97 10.93 -27.33
CA LEU A 411 4.02 11.84 -26.88
C LEU A 411 3.59 12.64 -25.65
N ALA A 412 2.32 13.07 -25.59
CA ALA A 412 1.78 13.75 -24.41
C ALA A 412 1.82 12.86 -23.17
N ALA A 413 1.40 11.60 -23.29
CA ALA A 413 1.45 10.63 -22.18
C ALA A 413 2.90 10.38 -21.73
N LEU A 414 3.81 10.17 -22.67
CA LEU A 414 5.23 9.93 -22.38
C LEU A 414 5.85 11.11 -21.63
N LEU A 415 5.72 12.32 -22.19
CA LEU A 415 6.33 13.52 -21.62
C LEU A 415 5.69 13.91 -20.28
N SER A 416 4.38 13.74 -20.11
CA SER A 416 3.73 14.03 -18.82
C SER A 416 4.23 13.12 -17.72
N MET A 417 4.41 11.82 -17.98
CA MET A 417 4.98 10.88 -17.02
C MET A 417 6.40 11.25 -16.60
N ILE A 418 7.26 11.53 -17.57
CA ILE A 418 8.68 11.82 -17.31
C ILE A 418 8.86 13.18 -16.65
N LEU A 419 8.26 14.24 -17.19
CA LEU A 419 8.48 15.60 -16.68
C LEU A 419 7.77 15.83 -15.34
N GLY A 420 6.56 15.27 -15.16
CA GLY A 420 5.85 15.36 -13.88
C GLY A 420 6.64 14.73 -12.75
N SER A 421 7.09 13.50 -12.92
CA SER A 421 7.90 12.81 -11.91
C SER A 421 9.27 13.46 -11.71
N PHE A 422 9.92 13.90 -12.79
CA PHE A 422 11.20 14.58 -12.70
C PHE A 422 11.13 15.84 -11.86
N VAL A 423 10.11 16.67 -12.05
CA VAL A 423 9.91 17.88 -11.23
C VAL A 423 9.70 17.53 -9.76
N SER A 424 8.86 16.51 -9.43
CA SER A 424 8.70 16.06 -8.05
C SER A 424 10.03 15.61 -7.44
N ILE A 425 10.83 14.84 -8.19
CA ILE A 425 12.14 14.35 -7.71
C ILE A 425 13.10 15.52 -7.46
N VAL A 426 13.18 16.49 -8.36
CA VAL A 426 14.02 17.69 -8.19
C VAL A 426 13.59 18.47 -6.93
N TRP A 427 12.28 18.60 -6.69
CA TRP A 427 11.76 19.24 -5.49
C TRP A 427 12.16 18.51 -4.21
N PHE A 428 12.07 17.16 -4.21
CA PHE A 428 12.54 16.34 -3.08
C PHE A 428 14.03 16.53 -2.82
N ILE A 429 14.86 16.42 -3.88
CA ILE A 429 16.31 16.60 -3.74
C ILE A 429 16.61 17.96 -3.13
N HIS A 430 15.98 19.04 -3.63
CA HIS A 430 16.16 20.36 -3.06
C HIS A 430 15.78 20.40 -1.57
N GLY A 431 14.63 19.84 -1.19
CA GLY A 431 14.17 19.83 0.20
C GLY A 431 15.14 19.11 1.13
N TYR A 432 15.59 17.90 0.73
CA TYR A 432 16.54 17.13 1.54
C TYR A 432 17.97 17.69 1.55
N MET A 433 18.33 18.54 0.60
CA MET A 433 19.59 19.30 0.65
C MET A 433 19.50 20.55 1.54
N ASN A 434 18.29 20.97 1.90
CA ASN A 434 18.03 22.16 2.72
C ASN A 434 17.11 21.77 3.87
N LEU A 435 17.67 21.17 4.93
CA LEU A 435 16.93 20.82 6.13
C LEU A 435 16.86 22.02 7.07
N ASP A 436 15.74 22.17 7.81
CA ASP A 436 15.64 23.14 8.90
C ASP A 436 16.39 22.64 10.16
N GLU A 437 16.32 23.44 11.24
CA GLU A 437 16.97 23.15 12.53
C GLU A 437 16.44 21.84 13.18
N TRP A 438 15.27 21.35 12.74
CA TRP A 438 14.61 20.15 13.23
C TRP A 438 14.81 18.93 12.31
N GLY A 439 15.58 19.11 11.20
CA GLY A 439 15.79 18.06 10.20
C GLY A 439 14.65 17.88 9.20
N TRP A 440 13.69 18.83 9.11
CA TRP A 440 12.60 18.78 8.13
C TRP A 440 13.02 19.36 6.78
N PRO A 441 12.63 18.73 5.65
CA PRO A 441 12.96 19.24 4.32
C PRO A 441 12.32 20.62 4.05
N GLN A 442 13.12 21.56 3.60
CA GLN A 442 12.66 22.88 3.18
C GLN A 442 12.49 22.91 1.66
N TYR A 443 11.25 22.79 1.20
CA TYR A 443 10.94 22.78 -0.22
C TYR A 443 10.94 24.17 -0.83
N ILE A 444 11.16 24.26 -2.16
CA ILE A 444 11.16 25.51 -2.93
C ILE A 444 9.85 26.26 -2.69
N CYS A 445 9.94 27.52 -2.27
CA CYS A 445 8.80 28.39 -1.93
C CYS A 445 7.83 27.77 -0.88
N GLY A 446 8.27 26.82 -0.07
CA GLY A 446 7.42 26.12 0.88
C GLY A 446 6.31 25.26 0.23
N ILE A 447 6.46 24.89 -1.06
CA ILE A 447 5.46 24.14 -1.80
C ILE A 447 5.83 22.67 -1.80
N GLU A 448 4.90 21.80 -1.42
CA GLU A 448 5.10 20.35 -1.37
C GLU A 448 5.36 19.74 -2.77
N PRO A 449 6.27 18.77 -2.89
CA PRO A 449 6.75 18.21 -4.18
C PRO A 449 5.68 17.67 -5.12
N LEU A 450 4.55 17.22 -4.58
CA LEU A 450 3.43 16.68 -5.36
C LEU A 450 2.82 17.76 -6.27
N TYR A 451 2.64 18.97 -5.76
CA TYR A 451 1.93 20.02 -6.50
C TYR A 451 2.63 20.39 -7.81
N PRO A 452 3.91 20.81 -7.79
CA PRO A 452 4.59 21.17 -9.03
C PRO A 452 4.69 19.97 -9.99
N GLY A 453 4.94 18.75 -9.48
CA GLY A 453 4.99 17.56 -10.32
C GLY A 453 3.68 17.26 -11.03
N LEU A 454 2.56 17.27 -10.29
CA LEU A 454 1.24 17.01 -10.85
C LEU A 454 0.79 18.13 -11.82
N ILE A 455 1.04 19.38 -11.48
CA ILE A 455 0.75 20.53 -12.35
C ILE A 455 1.53 20.44 -13.67
N VAL A 456 2.82 20.15 -13.62
CA VAL A 456 3.65 19.97 -14.83
C VAL A 456 3.15 18.78 -15.65
N SER A 457 2.85 17.65 -15.02
CA SER A 457 2.28 16.49 -15.70
C SER A 457 1.01 16.87 -16.47
N PHE A 458 0.09 17.59 -15.82
CA PHE A 458 -1.17 18.02 -16.42
C PHE A 458 -0.97 19.02 -17.56
N ILE A 459 -0.17 20.09 -17.35
CA ILE A 459 0.07 21.13 -18.36
C ILE A 459 0.73 20.52 -19.59
N VAL A 460 1.76 19.69 -19.40
CA VAL A 460 2.45 19.02 -20.51
C VAL A 460 1.51 18.13 -21.29
N PHE A 461 0.69 17.32 -20.58
CA PHE A 461 -0.27 16.45 -21.25
C PHE A 461 -1.27 17.23 -22.11
N VAL A 462 -1.86 18.29 -21.57
CA VAL A 462 -2.84 19.12 -22.28
C VAL A 462 -2.20 19.84 -23.47
N THR A 463 -1.08 20.50 -23.25
CA THR A 463 -0.39 21.31 -24.28
C THR A 463 0.07 20.44 -25.46
N VAL A 464 0.76 19.32 -25.17
CA VAL A 464 1.24 18.42 -26.22
C VAL A 464 0.09 17.73 -26.96
N THR A 465 -0.99 17.37 -26.25
CA THR A 465 -2.20 16.82 -26.89
C THR A 465 -2.81 17.85 -27.84
N PHE A 466 -2.93 19.11 -27.41
CA PHE A 466 -3.49 20.19 -28.25
C PHE A 466 -2.66 20.44 -29.49
N ILE A 467 -1.33 20.52 -29.38
CA ILE A 467 -0.39 20.67 -30.51
C ILE A 467 -0.52 19.49 -31.47
N HIS A 468 -0.58 18.26 -30.93
CA HIS A 468 -0.71 17.05 -31.73
C HIS A 468 -2.01 17.03 -32.55
N VAL A 469 -3.14 17.40 -31.94
CA VAL A 469 -4.44 17.47 -32.61
C VAL A 469 -4.45 18.54 -33.69
N ARG A 470 -3.82 19.70 -33.48
CA ARG A 470 -3.71 20.77 -34.49
C ARG A 470 -2.90 20.34 -35.70
N ARG A 471 -1.83 19.57 -35.51
CA ARG A 471 -0.98 19.11 -36.62
C ARG A 471 -1.63 18.02 -37.50
N MET A 472 -2.71 17.43 -37.03
CA MET A 472 -3.46 16.41 -37.77
C MET A 472 -4.72 16.94 -38.44
N LYS A 473 -5.04 18.23 -38.27
CA LYS A 473 -6.03 18.98 -39.05
C LYS A 473 -5.34 19.68 -40.18
#